data_755c8002bed8fcc0d2dda6c483a58448
#
_entry.id   755c8002bed8fcc0d2dda6c483a58448
#
_cell.length_a   1.000
_cell.length_b   1.000
_cell.length_c   1.000
_cell.angle_alpha   90.00
_cell.angle_beta   90.00
_cell.angle_gamma   90.00
#
_symmetry.space_group_name_H-M   'P 1'
#
loop_
_entity.id
_entity.type
_entity.pdbx_description
1 polymer ?
#
loop_
_entity_poly.entity_id
_entity_poly.type
_entity_poly.pdbx_seq_one_letter_code
_entity_poly.pdbx_strand_id
1 'polypeptide(L)'
;MAHVMIHNTRGKDDLERASLAFVTANIALTSGQEATVLLTIEGVRVATVGYADELQASGFPPLRDLISQFVTNGGRIWVCGACAKPRGITEADLVPGAKIIGAATAVEALVNGAHTLSF
;
A
#
# COMPACT_ATOMS: atom_id res chain seq x y z
N MET A 1 -8.27 17.09 -8.88
CA MET A 1 -7.10 16.43 -8.33
C MET A 1 -6.81 15.17 -9.12
N ALA A 2 -5.54 14.79 -9.23
CA ALA A 2 -5.16 13.54 -9.88
C ALA A 2 -5.23 12.38 -8.88
N HIS A 3 -5.30 11.18 -9.42
CA HIS A 3 -5.18 9.94 -8.64
C HIS A 3 -3.80 9.35 -8.85
N VAL A 4 -3.05 9.21 -7.77
CA VAL A 4 -1.71 8.60 -7.77
C VAL A 4 -1.83 7.21 -7.15
N MET A 5 -1.42 6.19 -7.89
CA MET A 5 -1.44 4.80 -7.42
C MET A 5 0.00 4.33 -7.25
N ILE A 6 0.41 4.14 -6.01
CA ILE A 6 1.75 3.65 -5.69
C ILE A 6 1.70 2.13 -5.62
N HIS A 7 2.42 1.48 -6.51
CA HIS A 7 2.48 0.02 -6.57
C HIS A 7 3.69 -0.47 -5.77
N ASN A 8 3.47 -1.32 -4.79
CA ASN A 8 4.54 -1.87 -3.95
C ASN A 8 4.47 -3.39 -3.92
N THR A 9 5.58 -4.03 -4.28
CA THR A 9 5.72 -5.49 -4.31
C THR A 9 6.47 -6.05 -3.11
N ARG A 10 6.94 -5.20 -2.20
CA ARG A 10 7.91 -5.55 -1.17
C ARG A 10 7.34 -5.47 0.24
N GLY A 11 7.89 -6.33 1.12
CA GLY A 11 7.65 -6.29 2.55
C GLY A 11 8.98 -6.39 3.28
N LYS A 12 9.13 -7.39 4.17
CA LYS A 12 10.39 -7.62 4.89
C LYS A 12 11.57 -7.95 3.97
N ASP A 13 11.29 -8.46 2.79
CA ASP A 13 12.31 -8.80 1.79
C ASP A 13 13.06 -7.57 1.24
N ASP A 14 12.40 -6.40 1.28
CA ASP A 14 13.05 -5.12 0.93
C ASP A 14 12.30 -3.99 1.66
N LEU A 15 12.66 -3.82 2.91
CA LEU A 15 11.98 -2.87 3.80
C LEU A 15 12.18 -1.42 3.36
N GLU A 16 13.30 -1.11 2.72
CA GLU A 16 13.53 0.23 2.18
C GLU A 16 12.54 0.58 1.08
N ARG A 17 12.31 -0.34 0.12
CA ARG A 17 11.31 -0.12 -0.93
C ARG A 17 9.90 0.00 -0.36
N ALA A 18 9.53 -0.87 0.57
CA ALA A 18 8.21 -0.83 1.19
C ALA A 18 8.00 0.50 1.92
N SER A 19 9.01 0.98 2.63
CA SER A 19 8.94 2.26 3.35
C SER A 19 8.88 3.43 2.38
N LEU A 20 9.70 3.44 1.33
CA LEU A 20 9.70 4.49 0.33
C LEU A 20 8.35 4.58 -0.39
N ALA A 21 7.70 3.45 -0.65
CA ALA A 21 6.38 3.44 -1.25
C ALA A 21 5.37 4.23 -0.41
N PHE A 22 5.35 4.02 0.91
CA PHE A 22 4.42 4.73 1.80
C PHE A 22 4.84 6.18 2.05
N VAL A 23 6.13 6.49 2.05
CA VAL A 23 6.60 7.89 2.07
C VAL A 23 6.07 8.63 0.84
N THR A 24 6.23 8.04 -0.34
CA THR A 24 5.77 8.64 -1.60
C THR A 24 4.25 8.80 -1.62
N ALA A 25 3.52 7.79 -1.14
CA ALA A 25 2.07 7.84 -1.06
C ALA A 25 1.57 8.95 -0.11
N ASN A 26 2.23 9.12 1.04
CA ASN A 26 1.91 10.20 1.97
C ASN A 26 2.17 11.57 1.34
N ILE A 27 3.23 11.71 0.59
CA ILE A 27 3.54 12.96 -0.13
C ILE A 27 2.43 13.27 -1.14
N ALA A 28 1.92 12.28 -1.85
CA ALA A 28 0.81 12.49 -2.78
C ALA A 28 -0.41 13.08 -2.07
N LEU A 29 -0.76 12.54 -0.90
CA LEU A 29 -1.88 13.08 -0.11
C LEU A 29 -1.63 14.52 0.36
N THR A 30 -0.44 14.79 0.89
CA THR A 30 -0.12 16.15 1.38
C THR A 30 -0.01 17.15 0.24
N SER A 31 0.21 16.69 -0.98
CA SER A 31 0.21 17.53 -2.19
C SER A 31 -1.21 17.78 -2.73
N GLY A 32 -2.25 17.30 -2.04
CA GLY A 32 -3.64 17.50 -2.44
C GLY A 32 -4.15 16.51 -3.46
N GLN A 33 -3.43 15.42 -3.71
CA GLN A 33 -3.86 14.40 -4.65
C GLN A 33 -4.59 13.26 -3.93
N GLU A 34 -5.41 12.53 -4.69
CA GLU A 34 -5.95 11.25 -4.26
C GLU A 34 -4.86 10.19 -4.37
N ALA A 35 -4.72 9.32 -3.38
CA ALA A 35 -3.66 8.32 -3.39
C ALA A 35 -4.17 6.95 -2.95
N THR A 36 -3.69 5.93 -3.66
CA THR A 36 -3.93 4.51 -3.35
C THR A 36 -2.57 3.81 -3.36
N VAL A 37 -2.32 2.95 -2.37
CA VAL A 37 -1.21 2.00 -2.42
C VAL A 37 -1.76 0.66 -2.87
N LEU A 38 -1.26 0.17 -4.01
CA LEU A 38 -1.58 -1.16 -4.52
C LEU A 38 -0.48 -2.12 -4.08
N LEU A 39 -0.85 -3.13 -3.30
CA LEU A 39 0.08 -4.14 -2.81
C LEU A 39 -0.09 -5.44 -3.59
N THR A 40 1.02 -5.94 -4.13
CA THR A 40 1.07 -7.23 -4.82
C THR A 40 2.29 -8.01 -4.34
N ILE A 41 2.32 -9.29 -4.67
CA ILE A 41 3.41 -10.20 -4.33
C ILE A 41 3.63 -10.18 -2.80
N GLU A 42 4.84 -10.08 -2.33
CA GLU A 42 5.14 -10.05 -0.89
C GLU A 42 4.62 -8.77 -0.22
N GLY A 43 4.39 -7.71 -1.00
CA GLY A 43 3.82 -6.46 -0.50
C GLY A 43 2.44 -6.62 0.14
N VAL A 44 1.66 -7.64 -0.24
CA VAL A 44 0.32 -7.84 0.36
C VAL A 44 0.40 -8.06 1.87
N ARG A 45 1.50 -8.60 2.39
CA ARG A 45 1.69 -8.82 3.83
C ARG A 45 1.76 -7.53 4.62
N VAL A 46 2.18 -6.44 3.98
CA VAL A 46 2.33 -5.13 4.65
C VAL A 46 0.99 -4.62 5.19
N ALA A 47 -0.11 -4.99 4.56
CA ALA A 47 -1.44 -4.59 5.00
C ALA A 47 -2.03 -5.46 6.11
N THR A 48 -1.34 -6.53 6.53
CA THR A 48 -1.86 -7.40 7.59
C THR A 48 -1.58 -6.82 8.96
N VAL A 49 -2.55 -6.96 9.87
CA VAL A 49 -2.45 -6.47 11.24
C VAL A 49 -1.22 -7.09 11.91
N GLY A 50 -0.38 -6.25 12.51
CA GLY A 50 0.79 -6.67 13.27
C GLY A 50 2.07 -6.85 12.46
N TYR A 51 1.98 -6.99 11.14
CA TYR A 51 3.17 -7.25 10.31
C TYR A 51 4.20 -6.11 10.39
N ALA A 52 3.76 -4.87 10.36
CA ALA A 52 4.64 -3.70 10.33
C ALA A 52 5.08 -3.21 11.71
N ASP A 53 4.60 -3.81 12.81
CA ASP A 53 4.70 -3.24 14.16
C ASP A 53 6.15 -2.95 14.60
N GLU A 54 7.12 -3.77 14.18
CA GLU A 54 8.51 -3.60 14.58
C GLU A 54 9.44 -3.35 13.39
N LEU A 55 8.87 -2.97 12.25
CA LEU A 55 9.63 -2.76 11.03
C LEU A 55 10.01 -1.30 10.85
N GLN A 56 11.31 -1.03 10.73
CA GLN A 56 11.82 0.30 10.44
C GLN A 56 13.08 0.18 9.59
N ALA A 57 13.04 0.75 8.38
CA ALA A 57 14.21 0.84 7.52
C ALA A 57 15.13 1.96 8.01
N SER A 58 16.43 1.79 7.82
CA SER A 58 17.41 2.81 8.19
C SER A 58 17.11 4.14 7.48
N GLY A 59 17.01 5.21 8.25
CA GLY A 59 16.72 6.55 7.72
C GLY A 59 15.25 6.84 7.44
N PHE A 60 14.35 5.91 7.75
CA PHE A 60 12.91 6.09 7.55
C PHE A 60 12.17 6.07 8.89
N PRO A 61 10.97 6.68 8.96
CA PRO A 61 10.08 6.45 10.10
C PRO A 61 9.67 4.98 10.19
N PRO A 62 9.18 4.51 11.34
CA PRO A 62 8.62 3.18 11.44
C PRO A 62 7.53 2.94 10.39
N LEU A 63 7.56 1.77 9.75
CA LEU A 63 6.60 1.46 8.68
C LEU A 63 5.15 1.54 9.18
N ARG A 64 4.89 1.09 10.40
CA ARG A 64 3.57 1.18 11.02
C ARG A 64 3.05 2.62 11.06
N ASP A 65 3.93 3.57 11.39
CA ASP A 65 3.54 4.99 11.47
C ASP A 65 3.24 5.56 10.08
N LEU A 66 4.01 5.17 9.07
CA LEU A 66 3.78 5.58 7.69
C LEU A 66 2.43 5.08 7.19
N ILE A 67 2.08 3.83 7.48
CA ILE A 67 0.80 3.23 7.09
C ILE A 67 -0.35 3.94 7.81
N SER A 68 -0.22 4.14 9.12
CA SER A 68 -1.24 4.79 9.93
C SER A 68 -1.51 6.23 9.47
N GLN A 69 -0.46 6.98 9.19
CA GLN A 69 -0.57 8.34 8.66
C GLN A 69 -1.30 8.35 7.33
N PHE A 70 -0.95 7.42 6.44
CA PHE A 70 -1.56 7.32 5.12
C PHE A 70 -3.06 7.08 5.22
N VAL A 71 -3.47 6.11 6.00
CA VAL A 71 -4.90 5.77 6.19
C VAL A 71 -5.65 6.90 6.87
N THR A 72 -5.07 7.49 7.93
CA THR A 72 -5.69 8.59 8.67
C THR A 72 -5.96 9.79 7.76
N ASN A 73 -5.10 10.04 6.80
CA ASN A 73 -5.23 11.17 5.87
C ASN A 73 -6.05 10.83 4.61
N GLY A 74 -6.75 9.70 4.61
CA GLY A 74 -7.69 9.35 3.55
C GLY A 74 -7.11 8.48 2.44
N GLY A 75 -5.90 7.97 2.59
CA GLY A 75 -5.30 7.04 1.63
C GLY A 75 -6.00 5.68 1.64
N ARG A 76 -6.02 5.03 0.48
CA ARG A 76 -6.59 3.69 0.33
C ARG A 76 -5.48 2.68 0.10
N ILE A 77 -5.64 1.51 0.69
CA ILE A 77 -4.72 0.38 0.47
C ILE A 77 -5.50 -0.72 -0.23
N TRP A 78 -5.05 -1.08 -1.42
CA TRP A 78 -5.62 -2.18 -2.20
C TRP A 78 -4.67 -3.37 -2.17
N VAL A 79 -5.21 -4.53 -1.80
CA VAL A 79 -4.47 -5.78 -1.66
C VAL A 79 -4.86 -6.71 -2.79
N CYS A 80 -3.89 -7.13 -3.60
CA CYS A 80 -4.13 -8.05 -4.72
C CYS A 80 -4.64 -9.39 -4.20
N GLY A 81 -5.86 -9.77 -4.59
CA GLY A 81 -6.47 -11.03 -4.17
C GLY A 81 -5.72 -12.25 -4.66
N ALA A 82 -5.19 -12.21 -5.88
CA ALA A 82 -4.41 -13.31 -6.44
C ALA A 82 -3.11 -13.56 -5.66
N CYS A 83 -2.56 -12.53 -5.03
CA CYS A 83 -1.35 -12.64 -4.21
C CYS A 83 -1.68 -12.97 -2.75
N ALA A 84 -2.80 -12.48 -2.24
CA ALA A 84 -3.23 -12.72 -0.86
C ALA A 84 -3.66 -14.17 -0.63
N LYS A 85 -4.40 -14.74 -1.57
CA LYS A 85 -4.97 -16.08 -1.42
C LYS A 85 -3.94 -17.17 -1.16
N PRO A 86 -2.86 -17.31 -1.96
CA PRO A 86 -1.85 -18.33 -1.68
C PRO A 86 -1.07 -18.08 -0.38
N ARG A 87 -1.12 -16.87 0.14
CA ARG A 87 -0.47 -16.51 1.41
C ARG A 87 -1.40 -16.63 2.62
N GLY A 88 -2.62 -17.10 2.40
CA GLY A 88 -3.59 -17.28 3.48
C GLY A 88 -4.12 -15.98 4.08
N ILE A 89 -4.04 -14.88 3.35
CA ILE A 89 -4.50 -13.57 3.81
C ILE A 89 -5.95 -13.36 3.40
N THR A 90 -6.79 -12.99 4.37
CA THR A 90 -8.21 -12.71 4.16
C THR A 90 -8.52 -11.26 4.56
N GLU A 91 -9.73 -10.78 4.22
CA GLU A 91 -10.17 -9.43 4.62
C GLU A 91 -10.07 -9.21 6.13
N ALA A 92 -10.32 -10.25 6.93
CA ALA A 92 -10.27 -10.14 8.39
C ALA A 92 -8.86 -9.86 8.93
N ASP A 93 -7.83 -10.16 8.13
CA ASP A 93 -6.43 -9.98 8.53
C ASP A 93 -5.92 -8.56 8.28
N LEU A 94 -6.69 -7.72 7.58
CA LEU A 94 -6.21 -6.44 7.08
C LEU A 94 -6.39 -5.30 8.07
N VAL A 95 -5.44 -4.35 8.01
CA VAL A 95 -5.55 -3.09 8.76
C VAL A 95 -6.72 -2.24 8.23
N PRO A 96 -7.24 -1.31 9.05
CA PRO A 96 -8.25 -0.37 8.57
C PRO A 96 -7.77 0.39 7.33
N GLY A 97 -8.67 0.63 6.39
CA GLY A 97 -8.34 1.33 5.14
C GLY A 97 -7.82 0.43 4.03
N ALA A 98 -7.59 -0.85 4.31
CA ALA A 98 -7.15 -1.84 3.32
C ALA A 98 -8.31 -2.76 2.92
N LYS A 99 -8.34 -3.14 1.66
CA LYS A 99 -9.30 -4.14 1.16
C LYS A 99 -8.67 -4.97 0.06
N ILE A 100 -9.16 -6.20 -0.08
CA ILE A 100 -8.77 -7.09 -1.16
C ILE A 100 -9.51 -6.68 -2.43
N ILE A 101 -8.77 -6.56 -3.54
CA ILE A 101 -9.34 -6.22 -4.85
C ILE A 101 -8.89 -7.24 -5.89
N GLY A 102 -9.65 -7.32 -6.98
CA GLY A 102 -9.22 -8.05 -8.17
C GLY A 102 -8.41 -7.14 -9.10
N ALA A 103 -7.67 -7.75 -10.03
CA ALA A 103 -6.88 -7.01 -11.00
C ALA A 103 -7.72 -6.04 -11.83
N ALA A 104 -8.99 -6.37 -12.10
CA ALA A 104 -9.88 -5.51 -12.84
C ALA A 104 -10.06 -4.13 -12.19
N THR A 105 -10.11 -4.07 -10.86
CA THR A 105 -10.22 -2.80 -10.13
C THR A 105 -9.00 -1.92 -10.36
N ALA A 106 -7.80 -2.49 -10.34
CA ALA A 106 -6.57 -1.76 -10.59
C ALA A 106 -6.51 -1.27 -12.04
N VAL A 107 -6.85 -2.11 -13.00
CA VAL A 107 -6.89 -1.74 -14.41
C VAL A 107 -7.88 -0.60 -14.66
N GLU A 108 -9.07 -0.69 -14.06
CA GLU A 108 -10.07 0.36 -14.19
C GLU A 108 -9.56 1.71 -13.67
N ALA A 109 -8.85 1.72 -12.55
CA ALA A 109 -8.26 2.95 -12.02
C ALA A 109 -7.26 3.56 -13.01
N LEU A 110 -6.42 2.73 -13.65
CA LEU A 110 -5.47 3.19 -14.66
C LEU A 110 -6.19 3.74 -15.90
N VAL A 111 -7.22 3.04 -16.36
CA VAL A 111 -8.02 3.49 -17.53
C VAL A 111 -8.70 4.82 -17.21
N ASN A 112 -9.11 5.04 -15.98
CA ASN A 112 -9.75 6.27 -15.53
C ASN A 112 -8.76 7.39 -15.18
N GLY A 113 -7.48 7.22 -15.50
CA GLY A 113 -6.48 8.29 -15.42
C GLY A 113 -5.55 8.23 -14.22
N ALA A 114 -5.52 7.15 -13.45
CA ALA A 114 -4.55 7.03 -12.38
C ALA A 114 -3.12 6.98 -12.93
N HIS A 115 -2.21 7.71 -12.28
CA HIS A 115 -0.79 7.67 -12.57
C HIS A 115 -0.11 6.75 -11.57
N THR A 116 0.90 5.99 -11.99
CA THR A 116 1.53 5.01 -11.10
C THR A 116 3.04 5.14 -11.03
N LEU A 117 3.57 4.88 -9.83
CA LEU A 117 4.99 4.60 -9.57
C LEU A 117 5.04 3.21 -8.92
N SER A 118 6.08 2.45 -9.24
CA SER A 118 6.24 1.07 -8.72
C SER A 118 7.52 0.92 -7.91
N PHE A 119 7.39 0.16 -6.86
CA PHE A 119 8.50 -0.18 -5.96
C PHE A 119 8.63 -1.68 -5.73
#